data_0685e3ee7fe1fcd2a1550d479fa927d1
#
_entry.id   0685e3ee7fe1fcd2a1550d479fa927d1
#
_cell.length_a   1.000
_cell.length_b   1.000
_cell.length_c   1.000
_cell.angle_alpha   90.00
_cell.angle_beta   90.00
_cell.angle_gamma   90.00
#
_symmetry.space_group_name_H-M   'P 1'
#
loop_
_entity.id
_entity.type
_entity.pdbx_description
1 polymer ?
#
loop_
_entity_poly.entity_id
_entity_poly.type
_entity_poly.pdbx_seq_one_letter_code
_entity_poly.pdbx_strand_id
1 'polypeptide(L)'
;ILGSALTEQTTYRSGAQENDLLVVSGDLGAAYLGLQILEREKQIFKESPSVQPDLTDCNYIIERQLKPEARLDVINAFEKLDIIPNAMFDISDGLSSEVLHLCKQSKLGVNVYEDKLPIDQQTFDRARDNHLDPTMCALNGGEDYELLFALDLSYYEKIKDHPLFTIVGHFVNESEGCTLTAKGGTSHPLEAQGWNPIK
;
A
#
# COMPACT_ATOMS: atom_id res chain seq x y z
N ILE A 1 14.49 -11.67 -14.28
CA ILE A 1 15.10 -10.42 -14.76
C ILE A 1 16.50 -10.32 -14.18
N LEU A 2 17.50 -9.99 -15.00
CA LEU A 2 18.86 -9.69 -14.58
C LEU A 2 19.17 -8.25 -14.99
N GLY A 3 19.84 -7.51 -14.11
CA GLY A 3 20.22 -6.12 -14.35
C GLY A 3 21.45 -5.74 -13.53
N SER A 4 21.91 -4.50 -13.70
CA SER A 4 22.98 -3.90 -12.91
C SER A 4 22.57 -2.48 -12.50
N ALA A 5 22.94 -2.10 -11.29
CA ALA A 5 22.74 -0.76 -10.76
C ALA A 5 23.99 -0.32 -10.00
N LEU A 6 24.18 0.99 -9.84
CA LEU A 6 25.22 1.51 -8.98
C LEU A 6 24.86 1.21 -7.51
N THR A 7 25.83 0.81 -6.72
CA THR A 7 25.61 0.43 -5.32
C THR A 7 24.97 1.56 -4.50
N GLU A 8 25.39 2.79 -4.75
CA GLU A 8 24.84 3.99 -4.11
C GLU A 8 23.40 4.36 -4.50
N GLN A 9 22.88 3.76 -5.57
CA GLN A 9 21.50 3.93 -6.04
C GLN A 9 20.61 2.73 -5.69
N THR A 10 21.16 1.74 -4.99
CA THR A 10 20.42 0.53 -4.63
C THR A 10 19.72 0.73 -3.29
N THR A 11 18.39 0.70 -3.29
CA THR A 11 17.58 0.69 -2.07
C THR A 11 17.24 -0.75 -1.67
N TYR A 12 17.42 -1.07 -0.40
CA TYR A 12 17.15 -2.39 0.15
C TYR A 12 15.83 -2.42 0.91
N ARG A 13 15.37 -3.63 1.26
CA ARG A 13 14.21 -3.89 2.13
C ARG A 13 14.50 -3.62 3.61
N SER A 14 15.67 -3.12 3.95
CA SER A 14 16.14 -2.79 5.29
C SER A 14 16.93 -1.50 5.24
N GLY A 15 17.05 -0.80 6.38
CA GLY A 15 17.81 0.44 6.46
C GLY A 15 16.97 1.65 6.85
N ALA A 16 15.66 1.47 7.09
CA ALA A 16 14.86 2.50 7.73
C ALA A 16 15.46 2.90 9.08
N GLN A 17 15.28 4.13 9.47
CA GLN A 17 15.81 4.73 10.71
C GLN A 17 14.64 5.25 11.56
N GLU A 18 14.89 5.37 12.87
CA GLU A 18 13.94 6.02 13.78
C GLU A 18 13.69 7.47 13.35
N ASN A 19 12.41 7.86 13.34
CA ASN A 19 11.88 9.14 12.81
C ASN A 19 11.84 9.26 11.29
N ASP A 20 12.21 8.24 10.51
CA ASP A 20 11.91 8.24 9.09
C ASP A 20 10.40 8.32 8.85
N LEU A 21 10.04 9.02 7.78
CA LEU A 21 8.68 9.03 7.27
C LEU A 21 8.35 7.68 6.62
N LEU A 22 7.18 7.13 6.91
CA LEU A 22 6.60 6.01 6.18
C LEU A 22 5.74 6.56 5.04
N VAL A 23 6.11 6.27 3.82
CA VAL A 23 5.50 6.85 2.62
C VAL A 23 5.06 5.75 1.67
N VAL A 24 3.91 5.96 1.03
CA VAL A 24 3.42 5.09 -0.05
C VAL A 24 3.22 5.88 -1.33
N SER A 25 3.35 5.20 -2.46
CA SER A 25 2.96 5.75 -3.77
C SER A 25 1.50 5.47 -4.07
N GLY A 26 0.89 6.28 -4.93
CA GLY A 26 -0.46 6.07 -5.46
C GLY A 26 -1.54 5.90 -4.40
N ASP A 27 -2.46 4.99 -4.66
CA ASP A 27 -3.57 4.62 -3.78
C ASP A 27 -3.68 3.11 -3.58
N LEU A 28 -4.40 2.70 -2.53
CA LEU A 28 -4.42 1.32 -2.03
C LEU A 28 -5.83 0.75 -1.96
N GLY A 29 -5.91 -0.58 -2.06
CA GLY A 29 -7.12 -1.37 -1.87
C GLY A 29 -7.98 -1.54 -3.11
N ALA A 30 -7.70 -0.81 -4.20
CA ALA A 30 -8.46 -0.90 -5.45
C ALA A 30 -8.30 -2.27 -6.11
N ALA A 31 -7.10 -2.81 -6.15
CA ALA A 31 -6.83 -4.10 -6.77
C ALA A 31 -7.60 -5.24 -6.08
N TYR A 32 -7.52 -5.33 -4.76
CA TYR A 32 -8.28 -6.32 -4.00
C TYR A 32 -9.79 -6.19 -4.21
N LEU A 33 -10.32 -4.96 -4.18
CA LEU A 33 -11.75 -4.73 -4.43
C LEU A 33 -12.16 -5.17 -5.84
N GLY A 34 -11.30 -4.91 -6.83
CA GLY A 34 -11.48 -5.40 -8.21
C GLY A 34 -11.59 -6.91 -8.29
N LEU A 35 -10.72 -7.63 -7.58
CA LEU A 35 -10.77 -9.08 -7.46
C LEU A 35 -12.11 -9.55 -6.85
N GLN A 36 -12.56 -8.93 -5.75
CA GLN A 36 -13.82 -9.29 -5.10
C GLN A 36 -15.04 -9.10 -6.03
N ILE A 37 -15.07 -7.99 -6.78
CA ILE A 37 -16.13 -7.72 -7.76
C ILE A 37 -16.10 -8.78 -8.87
N LEU A 38 -14.94 -9.04 -9.45
CA LEU A 38 -14.79 -10.01 -10.54
C LEU A 38 -15.19 -11.45 -10.11
N GLU A 39 -14.79 -11.87 -8.91
CA GLU A 39 -15.16 -13.19 -8.39
C GLU A 39 -16.66 -13.29 -8.08
N ARG A 40 -17.29 -12.22 -7.56
CA ARG A 40 -18.75 -12.15 -7.35
C ARG A 40 -19.49 -12.30 -8.68
N GLU A 41 -19.14 -11.51 -9.68
CA GLU A 41 -19.80 -11.54 -10.99
C GLU A 41 -19.59 -12.88 -11.70
N LYS A 42 -18.40 -13.48 -11.59
CA LYS A 42 -18.11 -14.81 -12.08
C LYS A 42 -18.99 -15.89 -11.41
N GLN A 43 -19.25 -15.77 -10.12
CA GLN A 43 -20.13 -16.70 -9.41
C GLN A 43 -21.58 -16.55 -9.87
N ILE A 44 -22.10 -15.32 -10.00
CA ILE A 44 -23.43 -15.05 -10.53
C ILE A 44 -23.59 -15.64 -11.94
N PHE A 45 -22.61 -15.41 -12.82
CA PHE A 45 -22.64 -15.94 -14.18
C PHE A 45 -22.63 -17.48 -14.23
N LYS A 46 -21.88 -18.14 -13.33
CA LYS A 46 -21.91 -19.62 -13.24
C LYS A 46 -23.26 -20.17 -12.81
N GLU A 47 -23.96 -19.50 -11.90
CA GLU A 47 -25.28 -19.92 -11.41
C GLU A 47 -26.39 -19.57 -12.39
N SER A 48 -26.24 -18.48 -13.14
CA SER A 48 -27.23 -17.95 -14.08
C SER A 48 -26.57 -17.44 -15.36
N PRO A 49 -26.16 -18.30 -16.31
CA PRO A 49 -25.42 -17.90 -17.51
C PRO A 49 -26.15 -16.92 -18.45
N SER A 50 -27.45 -16.74 -18.26
CA SER A 50 -28.26 -15.74 -18.99
C SER A 50 -28.12 -14.32 -18.45
N VAL A 51 -27.58 -14.15 -17.24
CA VAL A 51 -27.32 -12.87 -16.63
C VAL A 51 -25.94 -12.41 -17.03
N GLN A 52 -25.86 -11.22 -17.66
CA GLN A 52 -24.58 -10.62 -17.98
C GLN A 52 -23.94 -10.04 -16.71
N PRO A 53 -22.60 -10.15 -16.54
CA PRO A 53 -21.90 -9.49 -15.44
C PRO A 53 -22.14 -7.99 -15.41
N ASP A 54 -22.41 -7.45 -14.23
CA ASP A 54 -22.53 -5.99 -14.04
C ASP A 54 -21.20 -5.41 -13.53
N LEU A 55 -20.45 -4.81 -14.45
CA LEU A 55 -19.18 -4.16 -14.18
C LEU A 55 -19.30 -2.61 -14.39
N THR A 56 -20.53 -2.10 -14.35
CA THR A 56 -20.80 -0.67 -14.54
C THR A 56 -20.05 0.15 -13.49
N ASP A 57 -19.38 1.21 -13.93
CA ASP A 57 -18.60 2.14 -13.10
C ASP A 57 -17.48 1.47 -12.25
N CYS A 58 -17.02 0.26 -12.66
CA CYS A 58 -15.94 -0.44 -11.99
C CYS A 58 -14.61 -0.42 -12.77
N ASN A 59 -14.53 0.33 -13.88
CA ASN A 59 -13.37 0.29 -14.78
C ASN A 59 -12.04 0.54 -14.07
N TYR A 60 -11.95 1.59 -13.25
CA TYR A 60 -10.75 1.92 -12.49
C TYR A 60 -10.30 0.75 -11.59
N ILE A 61 -11.21 0.26 -10.77
CA ILE A 61 -10.95 -0.80 -9.78
C ILE A 61 -10.55 -2.11 -10.47
N ILE A 62 -11.23 -2.47 -11.56
CA ILE A 62 -10.92 -3.66 -12.36
C ILE A 62 -9.56 -3.51 -13.06
N GLU A 63 -9.26 -2.32 -13.55
CA GLU A 63 -8.00 -2.06 -14.23
C GLU A 63 -6.82 -2.16 -13.25
N ARG A 64 -6.97 -1.69 -12.01
CA ARG A 64 -5.99 -1.84 -10.94
C ARG A 64 -5.66 -3.31 -10.66
N GLN A 65 -6.66 -4.20 -10.68
CA GLN A 65 -6.46 -5.65 -10.51
C GLN A 65 -5.85 -6.33 -11.74
N LEU A 66 -6.31 -5.99 -12.95
CA LEU A 66 -5.95 -6.75 -14.15
C LEU A 66 -4.72 -6.22 -14.88
N LYS A 67 -4.31 -4.97 -14.61
CA LYS A 67 -3.20 -4.29 -15.27
C LYS A 67 -2.32 -3.55 -14.28
N PRO A 68 -1.67 -4.25 -13.34
CA PRO A 68 -0.73 -3.59 -12.43
C PRO A 68 0.42 -2.97 -13.26
N GLU A 69 0.76 -1.73 -12.95
CA GLU A 69 1.80 -0.99 -13.65
C GLU A 69 3.05 -0.84 -12.78
N ALA A 70 4.23 -1.06 -13.38
CA ALA A 70 5.49 -0.77 -12.69
C ALA A 70 5.62 0.75 -12.44
N ARG A 71 5.87 1.16 -11.19
CA ARG A 71 5.91 2.56 -10.77
C ARG A 71 7.21 3.27 -11.18
N LEU A 72 7.49 3.29 -12.50
CA LEU A 72 8.63 4.01 -13.06
C LEU A 72 8.50 5.53 -12.88
N ASP A 73 7.28 6.04 -12.80
CA ASP A 73 6.98 7.43 -12.49
C ASP A 73 7.51 7.85 -11.12
N VAL A 74 7.40 6.97 -10.12
CA VAL A 74 7.94 7.16 -8.77
C VAL A 74 9.47 7.19 -8.80
N ILE A 75 10.10 6.26 -9.50
CA ILE A 75 11.56 6.22 -9.63
C ILE A 75 12.08 7.49 -10.32
N ASN A 76 11.42 7.93 -11.40
CA ASN A 76 11.74 9.17 -12.06
C ASN A 76 11.54 10.41 -11.17
N ALA A 77 10.54 10.36 -10.25
CA ALA A 77 10.33 11.44 -9.28
C ALA A 77 11.46 11.48 -8.24
N PHE A 78 11.94 10.32 -7.75
CA PHE A 78 13.10 10.25 -6.87
C PHE A 78 14.33 10.90 -7.49
N GLU A 79 14.64 10.57 -8.74
CA GLU A 79 15.76 11.17 -9.47
C GLU A 79 15.62 12.69 -9.59
N LYS A 80 14.44 13.19 -9.98
CA LYS A 80 14.19 14.64 -10.15
C LYS A 80 14.28 15.43 -8.84
N LEU A 81 13.88 14.81 -7.73
CA LEU A 81 13.87 15.42 -6.40
C LEU A 81 15.16 15.19 -5.63
N ASP A 82 16.10 14.45 -6.21
CA ASP A 82 17.32 14.00 -5.53
C ASP A 82 16.96 13.34 -4.18
N ILE A 83 16.17 12.28 -4.26
CA ILE A 83 15.71 11.48 -3.11
C ILE A 83 16.26 10.07 -3.24
N ILE A 84 16.83 9.56 -2.18
CA ILE A 84 17.21 8.15 -2.04
C ILE A 84 16.51 7.60 -0.80
N PRO A 85 15.55 6.66 -0.97
CA PRO A 85 14.89 6.03 0.16
C PRO A 85 15.86 5.19 1.00
N ASN A 86 15.72 5.26 2.33
CA ASN A 86 16.50 4.45 3.27
C ASN A 86 16.15 2.96 3.18
N ALA A 87 14.87 2.65 2.90
CA ALA A 87 14.40 1.30 2.63
C ALA A 87 13.16 1.35 1.71
N MET A 88 12.90 0.28 0.95
CA MET A 88 11.76 0.22 0.03
C MET A 88 11.27 -1.21 -0.16
N PHE A 89 9.93 -1.34 -0.30
CA PHE A 89 9.19 -2.55 -0.64
C PHE A 89 8.15 -2.25 -1.72
N ASP A 90 7.76 -3.26 -2.48
CA ASP A 90 6.52 -3.27 -3.25
C ASP A 90 5.36 -3.76 -2.36
N ILE A 91 4.15 -3.23 -2.56
CA ILE A 91 2.95 -3.64 -1.82
C ILE A 91 2.23 -4.72 -2.61
N SER A 92 2.52 -5.97 -2.30
CA SER A 92 1.93 -7.16 -2.94
C SER A 92 0.93 -7.90 -2.06
N ASP A 93 1.19 -8.03 -0.77
CA ASP A 93 0.34 -8.79 0.18
C ASP A 93 -0.54 -7.88 1.06
N GLY A 94 -0.49 -6.57 0.82
CA GLY A 94 -1.19 -5.52 1.54
C GLY A 94 -0.27 -4.71 2.45
N LEU A 95 -0.62 -3.44 2.62
CA LEU A 95 0.23 -2.47 3.32
C LEU A 95 0.70 -2.97 4.69
N SER A 96 -0.18 -3.60 5.48
CA SER A 96 0.16 -4.09 6.81
C SER A 96 1.29 -5.12 6.77
N SER A 97 1.27 -6.04 5.80
CA SER A 97 2.28 -7.07 5.63
C SER A 97 3.66 -6.47 5.36
N GLU A 98 3.75 -5.61 4.34
CA GLU A 98 5.02 -5.01 3.93
C GLU A 98 5.58 -4.06 4.99
N VAL A 99 4.72 -3.30 5.68
CA VAL A 99 5.13 -2.47 6.82
C VAL A 99 5.76 -3.32 7.92
N LEU A 100 5.12 -4.43 8.30
CA LEU A 100 5.67 -5.35 9.32
C LEU A 100 6.98 -5.99 8.86
N HIS A 101 7.10 -6.35 7.57
CA HIS A 101 8.34 -6.87 7.00
C HIS A 101 9.46 -5.83 7.04
N LEU A 102 9.18 -4.59 6.68
CA LEU A 102 10.16 -3.51 6.69
C LEU A 102 10.62 -3.18 8.11
N CYS A 103 9.70 -3.13 9.08
CA CYS A 103 9.99 -2.95 10.50
C CYS A 103 10.89 -4.07 11.03
N LYS A 104 10.54 -5.32 10.75
CA LYS A 104 11.33 -6.50 11.18
C LYS A 104 12.74 -6.46 10.62
N GLN A 105 12.92 -6.11 9.34
CA GLN A 105 14.23 -6.08 8.70
C GLN A 105 15.09 -4.88 9.17
N SER A 106 14.45 -3.77 9.52
CA SER A 106 15.11 -2.57 10.02
C SER A 106 15.24 -2.55 11.56
N LYS A 107 14.61 -3.50 12.28
CA LYS A 107 14.54 -3.56 13.75
C LYS A 107 13.95 -2.30 14.37
N LEU A 108 12.79 -1.91 13.86
CA LEU A 108 12.05 -0.72 14.28
C LEU A 108 10.58 -1.05 14.54
N GLY A 109 9.91 -0.16 15.28
CA GLY A 109 8.47 -0.05 15.31
C GLY A 109 7.97 0.98 14.30
N VAL A 110 6.65 1.14 14.21
CA VAL A 110 6.01 2.10 13.29
C VAL A 110 4.65 2.54 13.82
N ASN A 111 4.30 3.81 13.59
CA ASN A 111 2.95 4.31 13.73
C ASN A 111 2.36 4.58 12.35
N VAL A 112 1.33 3.84 11.97
CA VAL A 112 0.52 4.07 10.75
C VAL A 112 -0.74 4.84 11.13
N TYR A 113 -1.14 5.80 10.31
CA TYR A 113 -2.33 6.62 10.53
C TYR A 113 -3.43 6.25 9.56
N GLU A 114 -4.56 5.77 10.08
CA GLU A 114 -5.72 5.37 9.27
C GLU A 114 -6.26 6.50 8.41
N ASP A 115 -6.31 7.72 8.94
CA ASP A 115 -6.81 8.90 8.25
C ASP A 115 -5.90 9.42 7.13
N LYS A 116 -4.69 8.87 7.03
CA LYS A 116 -3.69 9.20 5.99
C LYS A 116 -3.58 8.16 4.89
N LEU A 117 -4.30 7.03 5.00
CA LEU A 117 -4.25 6.01 3.96
C LEU A 117 -4.83 6.56 2.65
N PRO A 118 -4.07 6.51 1.54
CA PRO A 118 -4.56 6.97 0.26
C PRO A 118 -5.51 5.92 -0.33
N ILE A 119 -6.79 6.20 -0.25
CA ILE A 119 -7.86 5.36 -0.83
C ILE A 119 -8.61 6.24 -1.81
N ASP A 120 -8.61 5.84 -3.09
CA ASP A 120 -9.35 6.58 -4.12
C ASP A 120 -10.85 6.60 -3.80
N GLN A 121 -11.53 7.70 -4.16
CA GLN A 121 -12.95 7.88 -3.86
C GLN A 121 -13.81 6.77 -4.49
N GLN A 122 -13.48 6.31 -5.70
CA GLN A 122 -14.22 5.23 -6.35
C GLN A 122 -14.04 3.91 -5.59
N THR A 123 -12.81 3.64 -5.09
CA THR A 123 -12.52 2.49 -4.23
C THR A 123 -13.30 2.56 -2.92
N PHE A 124 -13.31 3.73 -2.28
CA PHE A 124 -14.03 3.95 -1.03
C PHE A 124 -15.54 3.72 -1.18
N ASP A 125 -16.17 4.35 -2.17
CA ASP A 125 -17.62 4.25 -2.40
C ASP A 125 -18.01 2.82 -2.78
N ARG A 126 -17.25 2.21 -3.69
CA ARG A 126 -17.56 0.86 -4.18
C ARG A 126 -17.30 -0.23 -3.13
N ALA A 127 -16.31 -0.05 -2.24
CA ALA A 127 -16.12 -0.97 -1.11
C ALA A 127 -17.36 -0.95 -0.20
N ARG A 128 -17.87 0.22 0.14
CA ARG A 128 -19.08 0.38 0.96
C ARG A 128 -20.31 -0.23 0.31
N ASP A 129 -20.52 -0.02 -0.99
CA ASP A 129 -21.63 -0.63 -1.75
C ASP A 129 -21.59 -2.16 -1.70
N ASN A 130 -20.39 -2.73 -1.61
CA ASN A 130 -20.17 -4.18 -1.49
C ASN A 130 -20.05 -4.65 -0.03
N HIS A 131 -20.39 -3.82 0.95
CA HIS A 131 -20.30 -4.13 2.38
C HIS A 131 -18.88 -4.51 2.86
N LEU A 132 -17.86 -3.98 2.19
CA LEU A 132 -16.45 -4.10 2.56
C LEU A 132 -15.97 -2.83 3.26
N ASP A 133 -15.03 -2.99 4.17
CA ASP A 133 -14.35 -1.85 4.79
C ASP A 133 -13.21 -1.37 3.87
N PRO A 134 -13.23 -0.11 3.39
CA PRO A 134 -12.17 0.43 2.54
C PRO A 134 -10.79 0.42 3.20
N THR A 135 -10.73 0.68 4.51
CA THR A 135 -9.48 0.64 5.28
C THR A 135 -8.88 -0.77 5.28
N MET A 136 -9.74 -1.79 5.47
CA MET A 136 -9.30 -3.18 5.43
C MET A 136 -8.85 -3.61 4.03
N CYS A 137 -9.49 -3.11 2.97
CA CYS A 137 -9.02 -3.34 1.60
C CYS A 137 -7.61 -2.78 1.39
N ALA A 138 -7.33 -1.56 1.86
CA ALA A 138 -6.02 -0.93 1.73
C ALA A 138 -4.94 -1.61 2.59
N LEU A 139 -5.28 -2.00 3.83
CA LEU A 139 -4.31 -2.59 4.75
C LEU A 139 -3.96 -4.05 4.43
N ASN A 140 -4.95 -4.85 3.98
CA ASN A 140 -4.80 -6.30 3.90
C ASN A 140 -5.18 -6.89 2.53
N GLY A 141 -5.58 -6.06 1.57
CA GLY A 141 -6.07 -6.55 0.28
C GLY A 141 -4.99 -7.11 -0.63
N GLY A 142 -3.86 -6.41 -0.71
CA GLY A 142 -2.76 -6.76 -1.61
C GLY A 142 -3.02 -6.49 -3.10
N GLU A 143 -2.07 -6.92 -3.93
CA GLU A 143 -2.07 -6.80 -5.40
C GLU A 143 -2.06 -5.34 -5.93
N ASP A 144 -1.82 -4.35 -5.07
CA ASP A 144 -1.78 -2.93 -5.49
C ASP A 144 -0.50 -2.60 -6.27
N TYR A 145 0.62 -3.28 -6.00
CA TYR A 145 1.95 -3.08 -6.61
C TYR A 145 2.44 -1.63 -6.57
N GLU A 146 1.99 -0.90 -5.55
CA GLU A 146 2.52 0.40 -5.20
C GLU A 146 3.85 0.24 -4.44
N LEU A 147 4.59 1.33 -4.26
CA LEU A 147 5.84 1.32 -3.50
C LEU A 147 5.62 1.86 -2.09
N LEU A 148 6.12 1.10 -1.11
CA LEU A 148 6.25 1.50 0.29
C LEU A 148 7.71 1.84 0.56
N PHE A 149 8.01 2.98 1.16
CA PHE A 149 9.39 3.38 1.42
C PHE A 149 9.55 4.24 2.68
N ALA A 150 10.76 4.16 3.24
CA ALA A 150 11.20 4.97 4.36
C ALA A 150 12.04 6.14 3.85
N LEU A 151 11.71 7.36 4.27
CA LEU A 151 12.44 8.57 3.92
C LEU A 151 12.88 9.33 5.17
N ASP A 152 14.11 9.82 5.16
CA ASP A 152 14.58 10.75 6.17
C ASP A 152 13.66 11.99 6.26
N LEU A 153 13.41 12.46 7.47
CA LEU A 153 12.52 13.60 7.73
C LEU A 153 12.91 14.87 6.97
N SER A 154 14.19 15.04 6.60
CA SER A 154 14.65 16.19 5.82
C SER A 154 14.01 16.29 4.43
N TYR A 155 13.47 15.20 3.90
CA TYR A 155 12.74 15.19 2.62
C TYR A 155 11.28 15.64 2.75
N TYR A 156 10.76 15.88 3.96
CA TYR A 156 9.35 16.23 4.18
C TYR A 156 8.86 17.38 3.27
N GLU A 157 9.60 18.49 3.20
CA GLU A 157 9.19 19.64 2.39
C GLU A 157 9.17 19.36 0.88
N LYS A 158 9.94 18.37 0.41
CA LYS A 158 9.95 17.95 -1.01
C LYS A 158 8.75 17.09 -1.38
N ILE A 159 8.19 16.34 -0.42
CA ILE A 159 7.19 15.28 -0.70
C ILE A 159 5.79 15.58 -0.18
N LYS A 160 5.61 16.45 0.82
CA LYS A 160 4.34 16.67 1.53
C LYS A 160 3.14 17.00 0.63
N ASP A 161 3.37 17.66 -0.50
CA ASP A 161 2.35 18.06 -1.47
C ASP A 161 2.58 17.41 -2.85
N HIS A 162 3.41 16.36 -2.92
CA HIS A 162 3.72 15.71 -4.17
C HIS A 162 2.62 14.72 -4.55
N PRO A 163 2.07 14.75 -5.78
CA PRO A 163 0.87 13.98 -6.15
C PRO A 163 1.07 12.46 -6.15
N LEU A 164 2.31 11.98 -6.22
CA LEU A 164 2.62 10.55 -6.24
C LEU A 164 2.88 9.97 -4.84
N PHE A 165 3.04 10.79 -3.80
CA PHE A 165 3.51 10.37 -2.48
C PHE A 165 2.50 10.73 -1.39
N THR A 166 2.23 9.77 -0.52
CA THR A 166 1.41 9.99 0.68
C THR A 166 2.17 9.53 1.91
N ILE A 167 2.37 10.44 2.86
CA ILE A 167 2.95 10.12 4.16
C ILE A 167 1.85 9.46 4.99
N VAL A 168 2.00 8.16 5.27
CA VAL A 168 0.99 7.35 6.00
C VAL A 168 1.38 7.07 7.45
N GLY A 169 2.61 7.42 7.86
CA GLY A 169 3.10 7.15 9.19
C GLY A 169 4.55 7.57 9.39
N HIS A 170 5.16 7.06 10.44
CA HIS A 170 6.58 7.25 10.73
C HIS A 170 7.13 6.07 11.53
N PHE A 171 8.45 5.86 11.43
CA PHE A 171 9.15 4.84 12.17
C PHE A 171 9.50 5.31 13.59
N VAL A 172 9.38 4.38 14.53
CA VAL A 172 9.64 4.58 15.96
C VAL A 172 10.60 3.52 16.48
N ASN A 173 11.01 3.62 17.73
CA ASN A 173 11.84 2.61 18.36
C ASN A 173 11.13 1.24 18.36
N GLU A 174 11.90 0.15 18.21
CA GLU A 174 11.37 -1.23 18.19
C GLU A 174 10.51 -1.56 19.42
N SER A 175 10.87 -1.00 20.60
CA SER A 175 10.14 -1.20 21.85
C SER A 175 8.71 -0.63 21.87
N GLU A 176 8.39 0.31 20.97
CA GLU A 176 7.04 0.88 20.83
C GLU A 176 6.13 0.00 19.99
N GLY A 177 6.70 -0.96 19.24
CA GLY A 177 5.97 -1.89 18.40
C GLY A 177 5.43 -1.25 17.13
N CYS A 178 4.57 -2.01 16.44
CA CYS A 178 3.90 -1.56 15.21
C CYS A 178 2.44 -1.30 15.50
N THR A 179 1.95 -0.09 15.25
CA THR A 179 0.58 0.33 15.59
C THR A 179 -0.13 0.99 14.42
N LEU A 180 -1.47 0.84 14.40
CA LEU A 180 -2.39 1.62 13.58
C LEU A 180 -3.14 2.58 14.50
N THR A 181 -3.01 3.87 14.24
CA THR A 181 -3.79 4.91 14.92
C THR A 181 -5.06 5.20 14.11
N ALA A 182 -6.20 4.83 14.69
CA ALA A 182 -7.52 5.05 14.11
C ALA A 182 -7.87 6.54 14.03
N LYS A 183 -8.84 6.91 13.18
CA LYS A 183 -9.35 8.30 13.03
C LYS A 183 -9.79 8.95 14.35
N GLY A 184 -10.20 8.14 15.33
CA GLY A 184 -10.55 8.59 16.69
C GLY A 184 -9.36 8.81 17.63
N GLY A 185 -8.12 8.61 17.17
CA GLY A 185 -6.90 8.76 17.97
C GLY A 185 -6.54 7.54 18.83
N THR A 186 -7.33 6.46 18.76
CA THR A 186 -7.02 5.22 19.47
C THR A 186 -6.01 4.41 18.66
N SER A 187 -4.94 3.95 19.29
CA SER A 187 -3.94 3.09 18.66
C SER A 187 -4.18 1.62 18.98
N HIS A 188 -4.05 0.77 17.98
CA HIS A 188 -4.18 -0.68 18.05
C HIS A 188 -2.92 -1.32 17.46
N PRO A 189 -2.56 -2.54 17.88
CA PRO A 189 -1.49 -3.28 17.18
C PRO A 189 -1.80 -3.40 15.68
N LEU A 190 -0.79 -3.14 14.85
CA LEU A 190 -0.90 -3.36 13.41
C LEU A 190 -0.80 -4.86 13.14
N GLU A 191 -1.83 -5.45 12.54
CA GLU A 191 -1.89 -6.86 12.22
C GLU A 191 -2.03 -7.07 10.71
N ALA A 192 -1.26 -7.99 10.14
CA ALA A 192 -1.42 -8.42 8.77
C ALA A 192 -2.35 -9.63 8.70
N GLN A 193 -3.40 -9.53 7.89
CA GLN A 193 -4.33 -10.63 7.60
C GLN A 193 -4.01 -11.30 6.25
N GLY A 194 -2.92 -10.89 5.58
CA GLY A 194 -2.48 -11.42 4.30
C GLY A 194 -2.16 -12.92 4.34
N TRP A 195 -1.92 -13.48 3.17
CA TRP A 195 -1.62 -14.90 3.00
C TRP A 195 -0.39 -15.32 3.82
N ASN A 196 -0.58 -16.25 4.75
CA ASN A 196 0.49 -16.83 5.52
C ASN A 196 0.64 -18.31 5.12
N PRO A 197 1.68 -18.68 4.31
CA PRO A 197 1.87 -20.04 3.82
C PRO A 197 2.26 -21.04 4.89
N ILE A 198 2.53 -20.58 6.12
CA ILE A 198 3.00 -21.40 7.23
C ILE A 198 1.97 -21.33 8.38
N LYS A 199 0.91 -22.08 8.22
CA LYS A 199 0.13 -22.60 9.34
C LYS A 199 0.13 -24.10 9.29
#